data_0f7b53f5ba376e6f350b4abef8823ca0
#
_entry.id   0f7b53f5ba376e6f350b4abef8823ca0
#
_cell.length_a   1.000
_cell.length_b   1.000
_cell.length_c   1.000
_cell.angle_alpha   90.00
_cell.angle_beta   90.00
_cell.angle_gamma   90.00
#
_symmetry.space_group_name_H-M   'P 1'
#
loop_
_entity.id
_entity.type
_entity.pdbx_description
1 polymer ?
#
loop_
_entity_poly.entity_id
_entity_poly.type
_entity_poly.pdbx_seq_one_letter_code
_entity_poly.pdbx_strand_id
1 'polypeptide(L)'
;MARTLRTEVIGSLPLMKTGSDGRMLGAMAEHESSGFNESIRTIRNSILLASFERRYRSLLVTSAAPGEGKTTTAVHLAQAHAEQGQRTLLLDGDLRRPSAHRSFNVSSSIGLSNVLLGEIAWRDAVIAVTGVTGLDVLPAGPPSRRAGDLVGRGLVELLEAAMAEYDLVILDGPPLLGFAEPLQMATAVDGVVVVARAGQTSRKAVATVLATLNRLRAKVVGLVLNEVHKELSDSYYYYGYYRSYYRPREEGPAASS
;
A
#
# COMPACT_ATOMS: atom_id res chain seq x y z
N MET A 1 10.14 14.27 11.79
CA MET A 1 8.68 14.05 11.70
C MET A 1 8.17 13.12 12.81
N ALA A 2 8.78 11.98 13.06
CA ALA A 2 8.35 10.99 14.05
C ALA A 2 8.19 11.53 15.49
N ARG A 3 9.17 12.30 16.01
CA ARG A 3 9.13 12.85 17.37
C ARG A 3 7.94 13.77 17.67
N THR A 4 7.41 14.48 16.64
CA THR A 4 6.30 15.44 16.80
C THR A 4 4.94 14.77 16.65
N LEU A 5 4.86 13.65 15.92
CA LEU A 5 3.60 12.98 15.59
C LEU A 5 3.32 11.73 16.43
N ARG A 6 4.25 11.31 17.30
CA ARG A 6 4.17 10.09 18.13
C ARG A 6 3.84 8.83 17.31
N THR A 7 4.31 8.78 16.06
CA THR A 7 4.12 7.66 15.13
C THR A 7 5.44 7.42 14.40
N GLU A 8 5.79 6.17 14.23
CA GLU A 8 6.99 5.76 13.51
C GLU A 8 6.82 5.92 12.00
N VAL A 9 7.87 6.41 11.32
CA VAL A 9 7.97 6.33 9.86
C VAL A 9 8.57 4.97 9.54
N ILE A 10 7.74 4.06 9.01
CA ILE A 10 8.12 2.67 8.71
C ILE A 10 8.84 2.52 7.37
N GLY A 11 8.89 3.58 6.57
CA GLY A 11 9.67 3.64 5.35
C GLY A 11 9.33 4.83 4.47
N SER A 12 10.09 4.97 3.40
CA SER A 12 9.89 6.02 2.40
C SER A 12 10.00 5.46 0.99
N LEU A 13 9.18 5.96 0.08
CA LEU A 13 9.17 5.62 -1.34
C LEU A 13 9.77 6.78 -2.13
N PRO A 14 10.74 6.54 -3.01
CA PRO A 14 11.33 7.58 -3.83
C PRO A 14 10.32 8.09 -4.86
N LEU A 15 10.49 9.36 -5.28
CA LEU A 15 9.77 9.90 -6.42
C LEU A 15 10.20 9.14 -7.69
N MET A 16 9.25 8.48 -8.32
CA MET A 16 9.44 7.82 -9.61
C MET A 16 9.24 8.83 -10.74
N LYS A 17 10.24 8.98 -11.59
CA LYS A 17 10.12 9.79 -12.80
C LYS A 17 9.42 8.97 -13.88
N THR A 18 8.18 9.31 -14.18
CA THR A 18 7.44 8.78 -15.32
C THR A 18 7.57 9.73 -16.50
N GLY A 19 7.74 9.19 -17.73
CA GLY A 19 7.64 9.98 -18.95
C GLY A 19 6.25 10.57 -19.15
N SER A 20 6.10 11.50 -20.10
CA SER A 20 4.83 12.14 -20.43
C SER A 20 3.70 11.18 -20.86
N ASP A 21 4.07 9.96 -21.22
CA ASP A 21 3.16 8.84 -21.58
C ASP A 21 2.86 7.89 -20.42
N GLY A 22 3.32 8.20 -19.20
CA GLY A 22 3.14 7.37 -18.00
C GLY A 22 4.03 6.12 -17.97
N ARG A 23 4.94 5.94 -18.94
CA ARG A 23 5.92 4.84 -18.96
C ARG A 23 7.25 5.27 -18.36
N MET A 24 7.93 4.37 -17.69
CA MET A 24 9.29 4.62 -17.18
C MET A 24 10.31 4.67 -18.31
N LEU A 25 11.23 5.62 -18.27
CA LEU A 25 12.21 5.87 -19.33
C LEU A 25 13.47 5.00 -19.18
N GLY A 26 13.63 3.98 -20.05
CA GLY A 26 14.86 3.29 -20.38
C GLY A 26 15.69 2.66 -19.24
N ALA A 27 17.00 2.52 -19.39
CA ALA A 27 17.92 1.90 -18.42
C ALA A 27 17.96 2.60 -17.04
N MET A 28 17.61 3.89 -16.95
CA MET A 28 17.37 4.58 -15.67
C MET A 28 16.14 4.05 -14.94
N ALA A 29 15.14 3.52 -15.67
CA ALA A 29 13.94 2.94 -15.12
C ALA A 29 14.22 1.66 -14.32
N GLU A 30 15.16 0.83 -14.74
CA GLU A 30 15.52 -0.40 -14.00
C GLU A 30 16.17 -0.08 -12.65
N HIS A 31 17.03 0.95 -12.60
CA HIS A 31 17.69 1.38 -11.37
C HIS A 31 16.73 2.09 -10.39
N GLU A 32 15.82 2.91 -10.91
CA GLU A 32 14.79 3.58 -10.10
C GLU A 32 13.73 2.57 -9.63
N SER A 33 13.35 1.62 -10.48
CA SER A 33 12.48 0.49 -10.16
C SER A 33 13.08 -0.41 -9.06
N SER A 34 14.38 -0.73 -9.15
CA SER A 34 15.08 -1.50 -8.13
C SER A 34 15.08 -0.80 -6.77
N GLY A 35 15.35 0.52 -6.74
CA GLY A 35 15.33 1.31 -5.50
C GLY A 35 13.93 1.44 -4.89
N PHE A 36 12.90 1.56 -5.72
CA PHE A 36 11.52 1.59 -5.27
C PHE A 36 11.10 0.23 -4.69
N ASN A 37 11.39 -0.85 -5.38
CA ASN A 37 11.07 -2.20 -4.91
C ASN A 37 11.77 -2.54 -3.59
N GLU A 38 13.02 -2.12 -3.40
CA GLU A 38 13.75 -2.30 -2.15
C GLU A 38 13.10 -1.47 -1.01
N SER A 39 12.63 -0.27 -1.32
CA SER A 39 11.88 0.54 -0.36
C SER A 39 10.57 -0.13 0.08
N ILE A 40 9.84 -0.73 -0.86
CA ILE A 40 8.63 -1.52 -0.57
C ILE A 40 8.96 -2.74 0.31
N ARG A 41 10.04 -3.47 0.00
CA ARG A 41 10.50 -4.60 0.83
C ARG A 41 10.86 -4.16 2.25
N THR A 42 11.49 -3.00 2.40
CA THR A 42 11.80 -2.40 3.71
C THR A 42 10.52 -2.08 4.49
N ILE A 43 9.52 -1.46 3.85
CA ILE A 43 8.22 -1.18 4.47
C ILE A 43 7.52 -2.48 4.89
N ARG A 44 7.48 -3.49 4.00
CA ARG A 44 6.94 -4.81 4.32
C ARG A 44 7.63 -5.42 5.54
N ASN A 45 8.96 -5.41 5.60
CA ASN A 45 9.71 -5.95 6.73
C ASN A 45 9.42 -5.17 8.02
N SER A 46 9.29 -3.85 7.95
CA SER A 46 8.88 -3.02 9.11
C SER A 46 7.49 -3.40 9.62
N ILE A 47 6.53 -3.68 8.71
CA ILE A 47 5.20 -4.17 9.07
C ILE A 47 5.29 -5.56 9.75
N LEU A 48 6.09 -6.47 9.20
CA LEU A 48 6.29 -7.80 9.79
C LEU A 48 6.92 -7.73 11.19
N LEU A 49 7.91 -6.85 11.38
CA LEU A 49 8.53 -6.62 12.70
C LEU A 49 7.56 -5.98 13.70
N ALA A 50 6.73 -5.04 13.26
CA ALA A 50 5.69 -4.44 14.12
C ALA A 50 4.59 -5.44 14.50
N SER A 51 4.49 -6.56 13.78
CA SER A 51 3.51 -7.62 14.03
C SER A 51 4.02 -8.73 14.97
N PHE A 52 5.19 -8.54 15.62
CA PHE A 52 5.82 -9.59 16.45
C PHE A 52 4.92 -10.03 17.62
N GLU A 53 4.18 -9.09 18.24
CA GLU A 53 3.25 -9.41 19.33
C GLU A 53 1.89 -9.96 18.83
N ARG A 54 1.46 -9.53 17.65
CA ARG A 54 0.21 -9.94 17.02
C ARG A 54 0.33 -9.85 15.49
N ARG A 55 0.20 -10.97 14.80
CA ARG A 55 0.23 -11.01 13.34
C ARG A 55 -0.92 -10.19 12.76
N TYR A 56 -0.59 -9.23 11.89
CA TYR A 56 -1.60 -8.54 11.08
C TYR A 56 -2.05 -9.45 9.94
N ARG A 57 -3.34 -9.71 9.87
CA ARG A 57 -3.98 -10.47 8.78
C ARG A 57 -4.75 -9.57 7.83
N SER A 58 -5.06 -8.37 8.29
CA SER A 58 -5.72 -7.34 7.50
C SER A 58 -5.06 -5.98 7.74
N LEU A 59 -4.79 -5.25 6.64
CA LEU A 59 -4.18 -3.92 6.66
C LEU A 59 -4.99 -2.95 5.81
N LEU A 60 -5.32 -1.80 6.36
CA LEU A 60 -5.81 -0.66 5.58
C LEU A 60 -4.64 0.23 5.18
N VAL A 61 -4.53 0.53 3.90
CA VAL A 61 -3.65 1.59 3.38
C VAL A 61 -4.51 2.81 3.05
N THR A 62 -4.27 3.92 3.74
CA THR A 62 -5.04 5.16 3.58
C THR A 62 -4.11 6.38 3.61
N SER A 63 -4.66 7.56 3.42
CA SER A 63 -3.91 8.83 3.41
C SER A 63 -4.75 9.97 3.98
N ALA A 64 -4.17 11.15 4.15
CA ALA A 64 -4.92 12.32 4.58
C ALA A 64 -5.78 12.89 3.44
N ALA A 65 -5.25 12.93 2.22
CA ALA A 65 -5.86 13.57 1.06
C ALA A 65 -5.73 12.69 -0.21
N PRO A 66 -6.51 12.95 -1.26
CA PRO A 66 -6.33 12.30 -2.56
C PRO A 66 -4.95 12.56 -3.16
N GLY A 67 -4.43 11.60 -3.95
CA GLY A 67 -3.17 11.77 -4.70
C GLY A 67 -1.90 11.61 -3.87
N GLU A 68 -1.97 11.10 -2.64
CA GLU A 68 -0.79 10.88 -1.79
C GLU A 68 -0.08 9.53 -2.03
N GLY A 69 -0.61 8.67 -2.94
CA GLY A 69 0.03 7.42 -3.35
C GLY A 69 -0.43 6.18 -2.57
N LYS A 70 -1.57 6.24 -1.87
CA LYS A 70 -2.14 5.12 -1.10
C LYS A 70 -2.32 3.86 -1.97
N THR A 71 -2.95 3.98 -3.14
CA THR A 71 -3.20 2.85 -4.05
C THR A 71 -1.89 2.25 -4.58
N THR A 72 -0.94 3.10 -5.00
CA THR A 72 0.39 2.64 -5.43
C THR A 72 1.09 1.87 -4.31
N THR A 73 1.05 2.40 -3.09
CA THR A 73 1.64 1.72 -1.92
C THR A 73 0.93 0.39 -1.63
N ALA A 74 -0.41 0.35 -1.65
CA ALA A 74 -1.19 -0.87 -1.41
C ALA A 74 -0.89 -1.97 -2.45
N VAL A 75 -0.88 -1.61 -3.73
CA VAL A 75 -0.57 -2.51 -4.85
C VAL A 75 0.80 -3.14 -4.69
N HIS A 76 1.83 -2.33 -4.51
CA HIS A 76 3.21 -2.84 -4.41
C HIS A 76 3.48 -3.58 -3.09
N LEU A 77 2.84 -3.22 -1.99
CA LEU A 77 2.88 -4.00 -0.75
C LEU A 77 2.24 -5.37 -0.95
N ALA A 78 1.08 -5.45 -1.63
CA ALA A 78 0.42 -6.72 -1.92
C ALA A 78 1.30 -7.63 -2.78
N GLN A 79 1.92 -7.08 -3.83
CA GLN A 79 2.89 -7.80 -4.65
C GLN A 79 4.07 -8.31 -3.82
N ALA A 80 4.69 -7.44 -3.00
CA ALA A 80 5.85 -7.81 -2.21
C ALA A 80 5.55 -8.88 -1.14
N HIS A 81 4.33 -8.94 -0.61
CA HIS A 81 3.90 -10.01 0.29
C HIS A 81 3.68 -11.33 -0.47
N ALA A 82 3.03 -11.28 -1.63
CA ALA A 82 2.81 -12.46 -2.49
C ALA A 82 4.14 -13.07 -2.97
N GLU A 83 5.12 -12.24 -3.38
CA GLU A 83 6.47 -12.68 -3.76
C GLU A 83 7.22 -13.45 -2.65
N GLN A 84 6.79 -13.30 -1.40
CA GLN A 84 7.33 -14.08 -0.26
C GLN A 84 6.50 -15.32 0.05
N GLY A 85 5.62 -15.74 -0.87
CA GLY A 85 4.82 -16.95 -0.73
C GLY A 85 3.58 -16.77 0.17
N GLN A 86 3.22 -15.54 0.57
CA GLN A 86 1.97 -15.29 1.30
C GLN A 86 0.81 -15.19 0.32
N ARG A 87 -0.25 -15.97 0.52
CA ARG A 87 -1.50 -15.79 -0.22
C ARG A 87 -2.10 -14.44 0.18
N THR A 88 -2.10 -13.49 -0.76
CA THR A 88 -2.45 -12.10 -0.51
C THR A 88 -3.65 -11.70 -1.34
N LEU A 89 -4.65 -11.08 -0.70
CA LEU A 89 -5.78 -10.46 -1.37
C LEU A 89 -5.67 -8.95 -1.26
N LEU A 90 -5.70 -8.27 -2.41
CA LEU A 90 -5.86 -6.81 -2.47
C LEU A 90 -7.33 -6.47 -2.73
N LEU A 91 -7.96 -5.74 -1.80
CA LEU A 91 -9.30 -5.17 -1.98
C LEU A 91 -9.21 -3.70 -2.37
N ASP A 92 -9.81 -3.31 -3.49
CA ASP A 92 -10.00 -1.90 -3.86
C ASP A 92 -11.24 -1.36 -3.13
N GLY A 93 -11.03 -0.73 -1.98
CA GLY A 93 -12.07 -0.16 -1.12
C GLY A 93 -12.39 1.31 -1.44
N ASP A 94 -11.68 1.96 -2.38
CA ASP A 94 -12.02 3.32 -2.81
C ASP A 94 -13.20 3.30 -3.80
N LEU A 95 -14.40 3.00 -3.27
CA LEU A 95 -15.63 2.91 -4.08
C LEU A 95 -16.04 4.23 -4.75
N ARG A 96 -15.35 5.34 -4.46
CA ARG A 96 -15.61 6.64 -5.07
C ARG A 96 -14.74 6.89 -6.30
N ARG A 97 -13.46 6.54 -6.20
CA ARG A 97 -12.44 6.74 -7.24
C ARG A 97 -11.54 5.51 -7.37
N PRO A 98 -12.12 4.36 -7.77
CA PRO A 98 -11.38 3.11 -7.86
C PRO A 98 -10.23 3.21 -8.85
N SER A 99 -9.08 2.61 -8.52
CA SER A 99 -7.91 2.68 -9.38
C SER A 99 -6.98 1.47 -9.29
N ALA A 100 -7.08 0.61 -8.28
CA ALA A 100 -6.19 -0.54 -8.11
C ALA A 100 -6.26 -1.52 -9.30
N HIS A 101 -7.44 -1.71 -9.90
CA HIS A 101 -7.66 -2.56 -11.07
C HIS A 101 -6.78 -2.19 -12.27
N ARG A 102 -6.45 -0.90 -12.44
CA ARG A 102 -5.61 -0.41 -13.55
C ARG A 102 -4.17 -0.91 -13.44
N SER A 103 -3.66 -1.07 -12.22
CA SER A 103 -2.29 -1.55 -11.99
C SER A 103 -2.09 -3.00 -12.45
N PHE A 104 -3.16 -3.78 -12.53
CA PHE A 104 -3.14 -5.17 -12.96
C PHE A 104 -3.81 -5.41 -14.32
N ASN A 105 -4.28 -4.34 -14.97
CA ASN A 105 -5.01 -4.41 -16.23
C ASN A 105 -6.22 -5.38 -16.17
N VAL A 106 -6.95 -5.36 -15.05
CA VAL A 106 -8.15 -6.18 -14.83
C VAL A 106 -9.43 -5.33 -14.93
N SER A 107 -10.55 -5.98 -15.24
CA SER A 107 -11.85 -5.31 -15.26
C SER A 107 -12.31 -4.92 -13.85
N SER A 108 -13.00 -3.81 -13.73
CA SER A 108 -13.71 -3.39 -12.51
C SER A 108 -15.22 -3.25 -12.75
N SER A 109 -15.77 -3.98 -13.71
CA SER A 109 -17.22 -3.99 -13.99
C SER A 109 -18.01 -4.69 -12.88
N ILE A 110 -17.41 -5.64 -12.20
CA ILE A 110 -17.92 -6.35 -11.04
C ILE A 110 -16.84 -6.28 -9.95
N GLY A 111 -17.24 -6.13 -8.69
CA GLY A 111 -16.31 -6.06 -7.58
C GLY A 111 -16.95 -5.84 -6.22
N LEU A 112 -16.22 -5.22 -5.30
CA LEU A 112 -16.59 -5.02 -3.91
C LEU A 112 -17.97 -4.38 -3.74
N SER A 113 -18.35 -3.39 -4.56
CA SER A 113 -19.67 -2.76 -4.49
C SER A 113 -20.80 -3.77 -4.73
N ASN A 114 -20.67 -4.68 -5.71
CA ASN A 114 -21.65 -5.72 -5.99
C ASN A 114 -21.72 -6.76 -4.87
N VAL A 115 -20.56 -7.12 -4.29
CA VAL A 115 -20.47 -8.03 -3.14
C VAL A 115 -21.20 -7.44 -1.93
N LEU A 116 -20.94 -6.16 -1.60
CA LEU A 116 -21.57 -5.49 -0.46
C LEU A 116 -23.08 -5.22 -0.67
N LEU A 117 -23.55 -5.23 -1.91
CA LEU A 117 -24.98 -5.21 -2.24
C LEU A 117 -25.63 -6.60 -2.16
N GLY A 118 -24.86 -7.67 -2.04
CA GLY A 118 -25.35 -9.05 -2.05
C GLY A 118 -25.71 -9.57 -3.44
N GLU A 119 -25.23 -8.91 -4.50
CA GLU A 119 -25.52 -9.26 -5.89
C GLU A 119 -24.67 -10.45 -6.38
N ILE A 120 -23.49 -10.67 -5.77
CA ILE A 120 -22.56 -11.74 -6.13
C ILE A 120 -21.76 -12.20 -4.89
N ALA A 121 -21.38 -13.47 -4.86
CA ALA A 121 -20.48 -13.97 -3.85
C ALA A 121 -19.07 -13.37 -4.03
N TRP A 122 -18.39 -13.03 -2.94
CA TRP A 122 -17.10 -12.33 -3.03
C TRP A 122 -16.02 -13.12 -3.78
N ARG A 123 -16.06 -14.47 -3.69
CA ARG A 123 -15.13 -15.34 -4.39
C ARG A 123 -15.28 -15.26 -5.92
N ASP A 124 -16.49 -15.05 -6.40
CA ASP A 124 -16.78 -14.94 -7.83
C ASP A 124 -16.37 -13.57 -8.40
N ALA A 125 -16.14 -12.58 -7.53
CA ALA A 125 -15.65 -11.25 -7.90
C ALA A 125 -14.12 -11.12 -7.79
N VAL A 126 -13.43 -12.10 -7.23
CA VAL A 126 -11.97 -12.11 -7.09
C VAL A 126 -11.31 -12.53 -8.41
N ILE A 127 -10.21 -11.86 -8.75
CA ILE A 127 -9.46 -12.08 -9.99
C ILE A 127 -8.00 -12.38 -9.61
N ALA A 128 -7.47 -13.53 -10.07
CA ALA A 128 -6.06 -13.88 -9.93
C ALA A 128 -5.19 -12.94 -10.80
N VAL A 129 -4.15 -12.38 -10.20
CA VAL A 129 -3.24 -11.46 -10.91
C VAL A 129 -2.26 -12.24 -11.77
N THR A 130 -2.32 -12.00 -13.08
CA THR A 130 -1.38 -12.64 -14.02
C THR A 130 0.06 -12.21 -13.74
N GLY A 131 0.96 -13.19 -13.65
CA GLY A 131 2.41 -12.95 -13.45
C GLY A 131 2.84 -12.74 -12.00
N VAL A 132 1.91 -12.76 -11.02
CA VAL A 132 2.24 -12.68 -9.59
C VAL A 132 1.55 -13.83 -8.85
N THR A 133 2.29 -14.90 -8.62
CA THR A 133 1.77 -16.09 -7.91
C THR A 133 1.36 -15.71 -6.48
N GLY A 134 0.17 -16.13 -6.08
CA GLY A 134 -0.34 -15.90 -4.71
C GLY A 134 -0.94 -14.52 -4.48
N LEU A 135 -1.08 -13.69 -5.51
CA LEU A 135 -1.80 -12.42 -5.44
C LEU A 135 -3.12 -12.50 -6.19
N ASP A 136 -4.18 -12.20 -5.48
CA ASP A 136 -5.51 -12.00 -6.04
C ASP A 136 -5.99 -10.57 -5.76
N VAL A 137 -6.88 -10.06 -6.60
CA VAL A 137 -7.47 -8.75 -6.45
C VAL A 137 -9.00 -8.84 -6.47
N LEU A 138 -9.65 -8.15 -5.53
CA LEU A 138 -11.08 -7.85 -5.57
C LEU A 138 -11.23 -6.37 -5.97
N PRO A 139 -11.58 -6.09 -7.24
CA PRO A 139 -11.77 -4.72 -7.71
C PRO A 139 -12.92 -4.04 -6.96
N ALA A 140 -12.98 -2.72 -7.01
CA ALA A 140 -14.06 -1.96 -6.37
C ALA A 140 -15.45 -2.24 -6.97
N GLY A 141 -15.51 -2.64 -8.23
CA GLY A 141 -16.77 -2.68 -8.99
C GLY A 141 -17.22 -1.27 -9.42
N PRO A 142 -18.49 -1.10 -9.80
CA PRO A 142 -19.05 0.19 -10.18
C PRO A 142 -18.92 1.22 -9.05
N PRO A 143 -18.50 2.47 -9.34
CA PRO A 143 -18.40 3.52 -8.35
C PRO A 143 -19.74 3.81 -7.66
N SER A 144 -19.71 4.02 -6.34
CA SER A 144 -20.91 4.27 -5.54
C SER A 144 -20.80 5.57 -4.74
N ARG A 145 -21.84 6.41 -4.83
CA ARG A 145 -22.01 7.58 -3.96
C ARG A 145 -22.42 7.20 -2.53
N ARG A 146 -22.91 5.97 -2.33
CA ARG A 146 -23.33 5.41 -1.04
C ARG A 146 -22.26 4.51 -0.43
N ALA A 147 -20.99 4.78 -0.72
CA ALA A 147 -19.85 3.98 -0.27
C ALA A 147 -19.86 3.74 1.26
N GLY A 148 -20.17 4.75 2.06
CA GLY A 148 -20.24 4.62 3.53
C GLY A 148 -21.30 3.63 3.99
N ASP A 149 -22.50 3.64 3.35
CA ASP A 149 -23.58 2.71 3.68
C ASP A 149 -23.21 1.26 3.29
N LEU A 150 -22.54 1.10 2.14
CA LEU A 150 -22.13 -0.21 1.65
C LEU A 150 -21.07 -0.83 2.55
N VAL A 151 -20.03 -0.06 2.87
CA VAL A 151 -18.93 -0.51 3.74
C VAL A 151 -19.46 -0.91 5.13
N GLY A 152 -20.38 -0.13 5.70
CA GLY A 152 -20.96 -0.43 7.02
C GLY A 152 -21.81 -1.69 7.07
N ARG A 153 -22.25 -2.24 5.93
CA ARG A 153 -23.18 -3.40 5.89
C ARG A 153 -22.51 -4.76 5.89
N GLY A 154 -21.34 -4.90 5.28
CA GLY A 154 -20.79 -6.23 5.06
C GLY A 154 -19.26 -6.30 4.94
N LEU A 155 -18.53 -5.21 5.21
CA LEU A 155 -17.08 -5.24 5.09
C LEU A 155 -16.43 -6.15 6.14
N VAL A 156 -16.95 -6.17 7.38
CA VAL A 156 -16.38 -6.96 8.48
C VAL A 156 -16.48 -8.45 8.14
N GLU A 157 -17.67 -8.90 7.77
CA GLU A 157 -17.95 -10.29 7.41
C GLU A 157 -17.12 -10.71 6.18
N LEU A 158 -16.95 -9.82 5.21
CA LEU A 158 -16.11 -10.07 4.06
C LEU A 158 -14.63 -10.23 4.47
N LEU A 159 -14.12 -9.34 5.32
CA LEU A 159 -12.73 -9.43 5.79
C LEU A 159 -12.50 -10.71 6.60
N GLU A 160 -13.41 -11.09 7.47
CA GLU A 160 -13.34 -12.36 8.23
C GLU A 160 -13.31 -13.58 7.29
N ALA A 161 -14.19 -13.61 6.30
CA ALA A 161 -14.23 -14.68 5.29
C ALA A 161 -12.95 -14.72 4.44
N ALA A 162 -12.44 -13.57 4.02
CA ALA A 162 -11.20 -13.47 3.24
C ALA A 162 -9.97 -13.89 4.07
N MET A 163 -9.89 -13.48 5.33
CA MET A 163 -8.82 -13.90 6.24
C MET A 163 -8.83 -15.41 6.55
N ALA A 164 -9.92 -16.12 6.31
CA ALA A 164 -9.94 -17.58 6.41
C ALA A 164 -9.19 -18.26 5.25
N GLU A 165 -9.06 -17.61 4.09
CA GLU A 165 -8.49 -18.15 2.87
C GLU A 165 -7.12 -17.56 2.50
N TYR A 166 -6.86 -16.30 2.89
CA TYR A 166 -5.63 -15.57 2.62
C TYR A 166 -4.79 -15.39 3.87
N ASP A 167 -3.47 -15.36 3.69
CA ASP A 167 -2.53 -15.06 4.78
C ASP A 167 -2.53 -13.59 5.15
N LEU A 168 -2.82 -12.72 4.15
CA LEU A 168 -2.91 -11.28 4.31
C LEU A 168 -3.97 -10.69 3.37
N VAL A 169 -4.79 -9.78 3.91
CA VAL A 169 -5.74 -8.97 3.17
C VAL A 169 -5.32 -7.51 3.25
N ILE A 170 -5.03 -6.88 2.11
CA ILE A 170 -4.70 -5.45 2.04
C ILE A 170 -5.89 -4.71 1.45
N LEU A 171 -6.41 -3.74 2.19
CA LEU A 171 -7.51 -2.88 1.78
C LEU A 171 -6.95 -1.51 1.34
N ASP A 172 -7.03 -1.19 0.03
CA ASP A 172 -6.76 0.14 -0.48
C ASP A 172 -7.95 1.04 -0.19
N GLY A 173 -7.86 1.86 0.84
CA GLY A 173 -8.97 2.71 1.27
C GLY A 173 -8.93 4.13 0.70
N PRO A 174 -10.06 4.85 0.70
CA PRO A 174 -10.10 6.27 0.35
C PRO A 174 -9.35 7.13 1.39
N PRO A 175 -9.09 8.42 1.07
CA PRO A 175 -8.50 9.35 2.04
C PRO A 175 -9.35 9.46 3.30
N LEU A 176 -8.70 9.54 4.47
CA LEU A 176 -9.38 9.52 5.77
C LEU A 176 -10.12 10.83 6.08
N LEU A 177 -9.63 11.95 5.55
CA LEU A 177 -10.24 13.24 5.83
C LEU A 177 -11.40 13.53 4.84
N GLY A 178 -12.60 13.75 5.40
CA GLY A 178 -13.78 14.15 4.64
C GLY A 178 -14.77 13.03 4.27
N PHE A 179 -14.47 11.77 4.63
CA PHE A 179 -15.34 10.65 4.32
C PHE A 179 -15.59 9.76 5.55
N ALA A 180 -16.72 9.06 5.57
CA ALA A 180 -17.10 8.18 6.67
C ALA A 180 -16.55 6.75 6.49
N GLU A 181 -16.54 6.26 5.25
CA GLU A 181 -16.13 4.89 4.93
C GLU A 181 -14.71 4.51 5.40
N PRO A 182 -13.66 5.36 5.24
CA PRO A 182 -12.34 4.98 5.72
C PRO A 182 -12.25 4.90 7.25
N LEU A 183 -13.15 5.57 7.99
CA LEU A 183 -13.22 5.44 9.44
C LEU A 183 -13.75 4.05 9.83
N GLN A 184 -14.78 3.56 9.13
CA GLN A 184 -15.32 2.21 9.30
C GLN A 184 -14.27 1.15 8.92
N MET A 185 -13.60 1.33 7.78
CA MET A 185 -12.51 0.45 7.35
C MET A 185 -11.38 0.36 8.39
N ALA A 186 -10.99 1.49 8.96
CA ALA A 186 -9.92 1.55 9.96
C ALA A 186 -10.23 0.78 11.24
N THR A 187 -11.51 0.65 11.60
CA THR A 187 -11.96 -0.13 12.78
C THR A 187 -12.17 -1.61 12.46
N ALA A 188 -12.27 -1.98 11.17
CA ALA A 188 -12.52 -3.34 10.73
C ALA A 188 -11.23 -4.15 10.49
N VAL A 189 -10.05 -3.50 10.40
CA VAL A 189 -8.78 -4.15 10.09
C VAL A 189 -7.87 -4.28 11.32
N ASP A 190 -6.88 -5.18 11.25
CA ASP A 190 -5.89 -5.36 12.32
C ASP A 190 -4.90 -4.18 12.43
N GLY A 191 -4.59 -3.53 11.30
CA GLY A 191 -3.64 -2.42 11.28
C GLY A 191 -3.88 -1.41 10.17
N VAL A 192 -3.44 -0.17 10.39
CA VAL A 192 -3.56 0.93 9.44
C VAL A 192 -2.18 1.48 9.08
N VAL A 193 -1.88 1.50 7.79
CA VAL A 193 -0.72 2.18 7.21
C VAL A 193 -1.17 3.52 6.66
N VAL A 194 -0.59 4.60 7.13
CA VAL A 194 -0.90 5.95 6.67
C VAL A 194 0.15 6.40 5.66
N VAL A 195 -0.27 6.79 4.47
CA VAL A 195 0.62 7.32 3.43
C VAL A 195 0.54 8.84 3.43
N ALA A 196 1.68 9.51 3.35
CA ALA A 196 1.76 10.96 3.22
C ALA A 196 2.75 11.33 2.12
N ARG A 197 2.41 12.29 1.27
CA ARG A 197 3.27 12.76 0.19
C ARG A 197 4.30 13.75 0.73
N ALA A 198 5.59 13.44 0.55
CA ALA A 198 6.68 14.27 1.03
C ALA A 198 6.64 15.66 0.38
N GLY A 199 6.83 16.71 1.19
CA GLY A 199 6.80 18.10 0.73
C GLY A 199 5.41 18.65 0.39
N GLN A 200 4.36 17.82 0.34
CA GLN A 200 2.99 18.26 0.01
C GLN A 200 2.00 18.06 1.16
N THR A 201 1.97 16.86 1.78
CA THR A 201 1.07 16.63 2.91
C THR A 201 1.50 17.44 4.12
N SER A 202 0.61 18.29 4.62
CA SER A 202 0.93 19.11 5.80
C SER A 202 1.03 18.25 7.06
N ARG A 203 1.95 18.61 7.98
CA ARG A 203 2.07 17.95 9.28
C ARG A 203 0.77 17.98 10.08
N LYS A 204 -0.02 19.05 9.92
CA LYS A 204 -1.32 19.21 10.58
C LYS A 204 -2.32 18.17 10.06
N ALA A 205 -2.37 17.92 8.74
CA ALA A 205 -3.24 16.88 8.16
C ALA A 205 -2.88 15.49 8.69
N VAL A 206 -1.59 15.13 8.69
CA VAL A 206 -1.13 13.86 9.26
C VAL A 206 -1.49 13.75 10.74
N ALA A 207 -1.26 14.81 11.53
CA ALA A 207 -1.61 14.83 12.96
C ALA A 207 -3.12 14.61 13.17
N THR A 208 -3.97 15.23 12.33
CA THR A 208 -5.43 15.05 12.39
C THR A 208 -5.82 13.60 12.07
N VAL A 209 -5.22 12.99 11.03
CA VAL A 209 -5.43 11.57 10.69
C VAL A 209 -5.07 10.67 11.88
N LEU A 210 -3.86 10.83 12.43
CA LEU A 210 -3.39 10.02 13.55
C LEU A 210 -4.25 10.19 14.81
N ALA A 211 -4.66 11.43 15.13
CA ALA A 211 -5.56 11.70 16.24
C ALA A 211 -6.94 11.05 16.04
N THR A 212 -7.44 11.05 14.81
CA THR A 212 -8.72 10.41 14.47
C THR A 212 -8.62 8.89 14.61
N LEU A 213 -7.58 8.26 14.06
CA LEU A 213 -7.34 6.82 14.19
C LEU A 213 -7.18 6.40 15.66
N ASN A 214 -6.44 7.18 16.44
CA ASN A 214 -6.28 6.93 17.89
C ASN A 214 -7.62 7.02 18.65
N ARG A 215 -8.45 8.01 18.34
CA ARG A 215 -9.80 8.14 18.93
C ARG A 215 -10.69 6.94 18.59
N LEU A 216 -10.56 6.38 17.40
CA LEU A 216 -11.26 5.17 16.97
C LEU A 216 -10.62 3.89 17.55
N ARG A 217 -9.51 3.99 18.27
CA ARG A 217 -8.69 2.86 18.73
C ARG A 217 -8.20 1.97 17.60
N ALA A 218 -8.12 2.50 16.38
CA ALA A 218 -7.54 1.81 15.24
C ALA A 218 -6.01 1.72 15.42
N LYS A 219 -5.44 0.55 15.21
CA LYS A 219 -4.00 0.33 15.40
C LYS A 219 -3.21 0.90 14.21
N VAL A 220 -2.53 2.01 14.41
CA VAL A 220 -1.62 2.57 13.40
C VAL A 220 -0.33 1.78 13.41
N VAL A 221 -0.01 1.10 12.30
CA VAL A 221 1.24 0.37 12.08
C VAL A 221 2.39 1.35 11.87
N GLY A 222 2.16 2.39 11.06
CA GLY A 222 3.14 3.44 10.84
C GLY A 222 2.79 4.37 9.69
N LEU A 223 3.71 5.31 9.44
CA LEU A 223 3.63 6.30 8.37
C LEU A 223 4.59 5.93 7.25
N VAL A 224 4.11 5.93 6.00
CA VAL A 224 4.92 5.83 4.79
C VAL A 224 5.05 7.21 4.17
N LEU A 225 6.27 7.66 3.90
CA LEU A 225 6.51 8.90 3.16
C LEU A 225 6.68 8.57 1.68
N ASN A 226 5.74 8.99 0.86
CA ASN A 226 5.76 8.79 -0.58
C ASN A 226 6.37 9.98 -1.32
N GLU A 227 6.95 9.74 -2.50
CA GLU A 227 7.56 10.74 -3.38
C GLU A 227 8.67 11.55 -2.69
N VAL A 228 9.53 10.87 -1.95
CA VAL A 228 10.69 11.52 -1.35
C VAL A 228 11.71 11.86 -2.43
N HIS A 229 12.06 13.13 -2.56
CA HIS A 229 13.12 13.58 -3.47
C HIS A 229 14.48 13.14 -2.95
N LYS A 230 15.36 12.71 -3.86
CA LYS A 230 16.72 12.22 -3.55
C LYS A 230 17.56 13.22 -2.74
N GLU A 231 17.34 14.51 -2.93
CA GLU A 231 18.07 15.60 -2.28
C GLU A 231 17.66 15.86 -0.82
N LEU A 232 16.51 15.35 -0.38
CA LEU A 232 15.94 15.58 0.96
C LEU A 232 16.10 14.40 1.92
N SER A 233 16.70 13.31 1.48
CA SER A 233 16.85 12.14 2.32
C SER A 233 18.22 12.09 2.99
N ASP A 234 18.35 12.59 4.22
CA ASP A 234 19.47 12.25 5.12
C ASP A 234 19.60 10.73 5.32
N SER A 235 18.58 9.95 4.94
CA SER A 235 18.57 8.49 4.81
C SER A 235 19.46 7.97 3.68
N TYR A 236 19.96 8.83 2.79
CA TYR A 236 20.89 8.47 1.71
C TYR A 236 22.25 8.03 2.23
N TYR A 237 22.67 8.45 3.42
CA TYR A 237 23.88 7.94 4.06
C TYR A 237 23.78 6.44 4.35
N TYR A 238 22.62 5.96 4.77
CA TYR A 238 22.37 4.53 4.97
C TYR A 238 22.30 3.77 3.64
N TYR A 239 21.66 4.33 2.61
CA TYR A 239 21.57 3.71 1.28
C TYR A 239 22.92 3.71 0.55
N GLY A 240 23.73 4.74 0.69
CA GLY A 240 25.10 4.81 0.16
C GLY A 240 26.02 3.75 0.75
N TYR A 241 25.86 3.46 2.05
CA TYR A 241 26.63 2.44 2.75
C TYR A 241 26.28 1.03 2.27
N TYR A 242 25.01 0.71 2.09
CA TYR A 242 24.56 -0.56 1.52
C TYR A 242 24.99 -0.74 0.08
N ARG A 243 24.99 0.30 -0.73
CA ARG A 243 25.42 0.25 -2.13
C ARG A 243 26.92 -0.06 -2.29
N SER A 244 27.78 0.39 -1.37
CA SER A 244 29.21 0.05 -1.37
C SER A 244 29.46 -1.41 -1.00
N TYR A 245 28.55 -2.02 -0.23
CA TYR A 245 28.65 -3.41 0.22
C TYR A 245 28.21 -4.42 -0.85
N TYR A 246 27.30 -4.04 -1.76
CA TYR A 246 26.75 -4.91 -2.80
C TYR A 246 27.25 -4.63 -4.22
N ARG A 247 28.31 -3.81 -4.39
CA ARG A 247 28.98 -3.76 -5.69
C ARG A 247 29.71 -5.09 -5.93
N PRO A 248 29.38 -5.85 -7.01
CA PRO A 248 30.26 -6.93 -7.45
C PRO A 248 31.64 -6.31 -7.68
N ARG A 249 32.69 -6.91 -7.13
CA ARG A 249 34.06 -6.56 -7.51
C ARG A 249 34.16 -6.83 -9.02
N GLU A 250 34.33 -5.79 -9.81
CA GLU A 250 34.80 -5.95 -11.18
C GLU A 250 36.17 -6.65 -11.08
N GLU A 251 36.22 -7.89 -11.54
CA GLU A 251 37.48 -8.59 -11.72
C GLU A 251 38.28 -7.77 -12.73
N GLY A 252 39.38 -7.18 -12.26
CA GLY A 252 40.34 -6.47 -13.14
C GLY A 252 40.88 -7.43 -14.22
N PRO A 253 41.25 -6.91 -15.40
CA PRO A 253 41.75 -7.73 -16.49
C PRO A 253 42.97 -8.52 -16.03
N ALA A 254 42.93 -9.85 -16.23
CA ALA A 254 44.06 -10.74 -16.01
C ALA A 254 45.27 -10.22 -16.76
N ALA A 255 46.35 -9.95 -16.04
CA ALA A 255 47.64 -9.62 -16.63
C ALA A 255 48.15 -10.84 -17.43
N SER A 256 48.19 -10.70 -18.76
CA SER A 256 48.82 -11.65 -19.66
C SER A 256 50.32 -11.56 -19.49
N SER A 257 50.90 -12.64 -19.03
CA SER A 257 52.35 -12.94 -19.15
C SER A 257 52.59 -13.75 -20.40
#